data_0e44fb2f8d9402d6942eb380ffb51583
#
_entry.id   0e44fb2f8d9402d6942eb380ffb51583
#
_cell.length_a   1.000
_cell.length_b   1.000
_cell.length_c   1.000
_cell.angle_alpha   90.00
_cell.angle_beta   90.00
_cell.angle_gamma   90.00
#
_symmetry.space_group_name_H-M   'P 1'
#
loop_
_entity.id
_entity.type
_entity.pdbx_description
1 polymer ?
#
loop_
_entity_poly.entity_id
_entity_poly.type
_entity_poly.pdbx_seq_one_letter_code
_entity_poly.pdbx_strand_id
1 'polypeptide(L)'
;YATTFGEYVGITASNCASLSHLDTFVRFDGVAAVVDEPGLAGIHFLAMVDVANAGVWLLVVLLLETDVRLQEKNRFEGLALYLSTVAKVILYSILAFAVVAWMVTGDFVDWWDAFLWLVAFVFIELNVVEWRHESQEEAA
;
A
#
# COMPACT_ATOMS: atom_id res chain seq x y z
N TYR A 1 19.31 -10.82 14.92
CA TYR A 1 17.91 -11.16 15.03
C TYR A 1 17.06 -10.12 14.30
N ALA A 2 16.18 -10.55 13.42
CA ALA A 2 15.23 -9.70 12.74
C ALA A 2 14.01 -9.46 13.65
N THR A 3 13.65 -8.20 13.88
CA THR A 3 12.53 -7.80 14.73
C THR A 3 11.27 -7.54 13.89
N THR A 4 11.45 -6.94 12.72
CA THR A 4 10.40 -6.69 11.73
C THR A 4 11.00 -6.65 10.33
N PHE A 5 10.21 -6.38 9.30
CA PHE A 5 10.68 -6.25 7.93
C PHE A 5 11.68 -5.08 7.81
N GLY A 6 12.93 -5.39 7.44
CA GLY A 6 14.00 -4.41 7.28
C GLY A 6 14.73 -3.99 8.56
N GLU A 7 14.27 -4.37 9.74
CA GLU A 7 14.92 -4.03 11.01
C GLU A 7 15.65 -5.22 11.65
N TYR A 8 16.87 -4.97 12.09
CA TYR A 8 17.74 -6.00 12.67
C TYR A 8 18.35 -5.52 13.98
N VAL A 9 18.33 -6.37 14.99
CA VAL A 9 19.01 -6.16 16.27
C VAL A 9 20.21 -7.11 16.37
N GLY A 10 21.37 -6.57 16.66
CA GLY A 10 22.58 -7.38 16.89
C GLY A 10 22.42 -8.30 18.11
N ILE A 11 22.77 -9.59 17.94
CA ILE A 11 22.79 -10.52 19.07
C ILE A 11 24.05 -10.26 19.88
N THR A 12 23.87 -9.94 21.16
CA THR A 12 24.92 -9.65 22.13
C THR A 12 24.77 -10.56 23.37
N ALA A 13 25.79 -10.60 24.22
CA ALA A 13 25.70 -11.35 25.49
C ALA A 13 24.58 -10.84 26.42
N SER A 14 24.18 -9.57 26.28
CA SER A 14 23.12 -8.97 27.09
C SER A 14 21.70 -9.32 26.63
N ASN A 15 21.46 -9.56 25.33
CA ASN A 15 20.15 -9.88 24.78
C ASN A 15 19.97 -11.35 24.38
N CYS A 16 21.08 -12.13 24.29
CA CYS A 16 21.03 -13.54 23.94
C CYS A 16 20.16 -14.36 24.90
N ALA A 17 20.19 -14.05 26.18
CA ALA A 17 19.38 -14.74 27.19
C ALA A 17 17.87 -14.56 26.98
N SER A 18 17.43 -13.40 26.48
CA SER A 18 16.02 -13.15 26.17
C SER A 18 15.51 -13.91 24.94
N LEU A 19 16.41 -14.38 24.07
CA LEU A 19 16.09 -15.18 22.90
C LEU A 19 16.18 -16.70 23.18
N SER A 20 16.75 -17.10 24.32
CA SER A 20 17.02 -18.52 24.63
C SER A 20 15.76 -19.36 24.92
N HIS A 21 14.60 -18.74 25.09
CA HIS A 21 13.32 -19.41 25.30
C HIS A 21 12.55 -19.68 24.01
N LEU A 22 13.07 -19.23 22.85
CA LEU A 22 12.49 -19.49 21.54
C LEU A 22 12.93 -20.86 21.03
N ASP A 23 11.96 -21.72 20.66
CA ASP A 23 12.23 -23.12 20.34
C ASP A 23 12.89 -23.33 18.97
N THR A 24 12.58 -22.44 18.01
CA THR A 24 13.04 -22.56 16.62
C THR A 24 13.45 -21.23 16.02
N PHE A 25 14.58 -21.23 15.30
CA PHE A 25 15.02 -20.09 14.51
C PHE A 25 15.16 -20.46 13.05
N VAL A 26 14.67 -19.60 12.19
CA VAL A 26 14.85 -19.66 10.73
C VAL A 26 15.95 -18.68 10.34
N ARG A 27 16.90 -19.14 9.53
CA ARG A 27 17.96 -18.30 8.96
C ARG A 27 17.59 -17.87 7.55
N PHE A 28 17.81 -16.61 7.24
CA PHE A 28 17.68 -16.11 5.87
C PHE A 28 18.90 -16.48 5.04
N ASP A 29 18.68 -17.01 3.84
CA ASP A 29 19.76 -17.28 2.89
C ASP A 29 20.40 -15.97 2.41
N GLY A 30 21.73 -15.92 2.45
CA GLY A 30 22.49 -14.75 2.00
C GLY A 30 22.59 -13.60 3.00
N VAL A 31 21.94 -13.68 4.15
CA VAL A 31 21.98 -12.66 5.22
C VAL A 31 22.38 -13.33 6.54
N ALA A 32 23.22 -12.64 7.33
CA ALA A 32 23.59 -13.10 8.67
C ALA A 32 22.49 -12.73 9.70
N ALA A 33 21.25 -13.10 9.42
CA ALA A 33 20.09 -12.82 10.27
C ALA A 33 19.30 -14.09 10.55
N VAL A 34 18.70 -14.13 11.74
CA VAL A 34 17.79 -15.19 12.21
C VAL A 34 16.51 -14.55 12.72
N VAL A 35 15.41 -15.28 12.62
CA VAL A 35 14.09 -14.87 13.12
C VAL A 35 13.40 -16.10 13.73
N ASP A 36 12.51 -15.91 14.68
CA ASP A 36 11.62 -16.94 15.18
C ASP A 36 10.42 -17.13 14.21
N GLU A 37 9.69 -18.23 14.37
CA GLU A 37 8.60 -18.58 13.46
C GLU A 37 7.46 -17.55 13.44
N PRO A 38 6.98 -16.99 14.58
CA PRO A 38 6.01 -15.89 14.58
C PRO A 38 6.52 -14.62 13.90
N GLY A 39 7.79 -14.25 14.14
CA GLY A 39 8.42 -13.10 13.50
C GLY A 39 8.53 -13.27 11.98
N LEU A 40 8.84 -14.49 11.52
CA LEU A 40 8.87 -14.79 10.08
C LEU A 40 7.49 -14.58 9.43
N ALA A 41 6.43 -15.03 10.08
CA ALA A 41 5.06 -14.82 9.60
C ALA A 41 4.71 -13.32 9.52
N GLY A 42 5.11 -12.53 10.52
CA GLY A 42 4.96 -11.07 10.53
C GLY A 42 5.72 -10.40 9.38
N ILE A 43 6.98 -10.78 9.16
CA ILE A 43 7.80 -10.27 8.07
C ILE A 43 7.18 -10.60 6.70
N HIS A 44 6.70 -11.82 6.51
CA HIS A 44 6.01 -12.20 5.28
C HIS A 44 4.71 -11.40 5.05
N PHE A 45 3.94 -11.18 6.10
CA PHE A 45 2.73 -10.36 6.02
C PHE A 45 3.06 -8.93 5.57
N LEU A 46 4.03 -8.27 6.20
CA LEU A 46 4.42 -6.91 5.84
C LEU A 46 4.98 -6.84 4.41
N ALA A 47 5.82 -7.80 4.01
CA ALA A 47 6.31 -7.86 2.64
C ALA A 47 5.19 -8.03 1.61
N MET A 48 4.13 -8.79 1.92
CA MET A 48 2.96 -8.90 1.06
C MET A 48 2.14 -7.61 1.00
N VAL A 49 1.99 -6.91 2.13
CA VAL A 49 1.33 -5.59 2.19
C VAL A 49 2.08 -4.59 1.31
N ASP A 50 3.41 -4.57 1.38
CA ASP A 50 4.25 -3.68 0.59
C ASP A 50 4.12 -3.95 -0.92
N VAL A 51 4.23 -5.21 -1.34
CA VAL A 51 4.03 -5.60 -2.75
C VAL A 51 2.61 -5.27 -3.23
N ALA A 52 1.59 -5.54 -2.42
CA ALA A 52 0.21 -5.22 -2.75
C ALA A 52 0.01 -3.70 -2.88
N ASN A 53 0.54 -2.92 -1.95
CA ASN A 53 0.50 -1.46 -1.99
C ASN A 53 1.14 -0.93 -3.28
N ALA A 54 2.37 -1.34 -3.60
CA ALA A 54 3.06 -0.93 -4.82
C ALA A 54 2.28 -1.30 -6.10
N GLY A 55 1.72 -2.52 -6.17
CA GLY A 55 0.90 -2.97 -7.29
C GLY A 55 -0.40 -2.17 -7.44
N VAL A 56 -1.08 -1.90 -6.34
CA VAL A 56 -2.33 -1.11 -6.34
C VAL A 56 -2.06 0.33 -6.77
N TRP A 57 -0.93 0.93 -6.36
CA TRP A 57 -0.49 2.23 -6.83
C TRP A 57 -0.43 2.32 -8.35
N LEU A 58 0.24 1.36 -8.98
CA LEU A 58 0.33 1.31 -10.44
C LEU A 58 -1.05 1.16 -11.09
N LEU A 59 -1.93 0.35 -10.51
CA LEU A 59 -3.31 0.18 -11.02
C LEU A 59 -4.13 1.47 -10.89
N VAL A 60 -4.00 2.22 -9.79
CA VAL A 60 -4.68 3.52 -9.64
C VAL A 60 -4.22 4.50 -10.73
N VAL A 61 -2.91 4.63 -10.96
CA VAL A 61 -2.38 5.52 -12.00
C VAL A 61 -2.88 5.10 -13.39
N LEU A 62 -2.86 3.80 -13.71
CA LEU A 62 -3.36 3.30 -14.99
C LEU A 62 -4.87 3.55 -15.16
N LEU A 63 -5.63 3.41 -14.09
CA LEU A 63 -7.07 3.67 -14.11
C LEU A 63 -7.37 5.15 -14.34
N LEU A 64 -6.69 6.05 -13.63
CA LEU A 64 -6.81 7.49 -13.83
C LEU A 64 -6.45 7.92 -15.26
N GLU A 65 -5.34 7.40 -15.79
CA GLU A 65 -4.94 7.66 -17.17
C GLU A 65 -5.98 7.15 -18.17
N THR A 66 -6.57 5.99 -17.91
CA THR A 66 -7.62 5.41 -18.76
C THR A 66 -8.88 6.27 -18.73
N ASP A 67 -9.27 6.75 -17.56
CA ASP A 67 -10.44 7.61 -17.38
C ASP A 67 -10.29 8.92 -18.17
N VAL A 68 -9.13 9.58 -18.05
CA VAL A 68 -8.85 10.81 -18.79
C VAL A 68 -8.94 10.56 -20.30
N ARG A 69 -8.33 9.48 -20.81
CA ARG A 69 -8.40 9.14 -22.24
C ARG A 69 -9.80 8.81 -22.74
N LEU A 70 -10.63 8.18 -21.89
CA LEU A 70 -12.03 7.90 -22.22
C LEU A 70 -12.87 9.16 -22.23
N GLN A 71 -12.60 10.10 -21.33
CA GLN A 71 -13.24 11.42 -21.30
C GLN A 71 -12.93 12.24 -22.54
N GLU A 72 -11.66 12.33 -22.94
CA GLU A 72 -11.24 13.02 -24.17
C GLU A 72 -11.94 12.48 -25.44
N LYS A 73 -12.29 11.18 -25.44
CA LYS A 73 -13.00 10.54 -26.55
C LYS A 73 -14.51 10.58 -26.43
N ASN A 74 -15.08 11.29 -25.44
CA ASN A 74 -16.51 11.30 -25.12
C ASN A 74 -17.11 9.88 -24.96
N ARG A 75 -16.36 8.94 -24.42
CA ARG A 75 -16.75 7.54 -24.17
C ARG A 75 -16.86 7.18 -22.69
N PHE A 76 -16.68 8.15 -21.82
CA PHE A 76 -16.70 7.95 -20.36
C PHE A 76 -18.12 8.09 -19.81
N GLU A 77 -19.03 7.19 -20.25
CA GLU A 77 -20.44 7.18 -19.85
C GLU A 77 -20.92 5.75 -19.54
N GLY A 78 -22.02 5.66 -18.81
CA GLY A 78 -22.72 4.40 -18.54
C GLY A 78 -21.84 3.35 -17.86
N LEU A 79 -21.63 2.22 -18.53
CA LEU A 79 -20.89 1.09 -17.98
C LEU A 79 -19.41 1.40 -17.70
N ALA A 80 -18.75 2.19 -18.55
CA ALA A 80 -17.34 2.56 -18.34
C ALA A 80 -17.17 3.38 -17.06
N LEU A 81 -18.03 4.37 -16.84
CA LEU A 81 -18.06 5.17 -15.62
C LEU A 81 -18.31 4.31 -14.37
N TYR A 82 -19.29 3.40 -14.44
CA TYR A 82 -19.60 2.51 -13.32
C TYR A 82 -18.43 1.59 -12.96
N LEU A 83 -17.82 0.94 -13.95
CA LEU A 83 -16.68 0.04 -13.74
C LEU A 83 -15.47 0.77 -13.17
N SER A 84 -15.16 1.97 -13.69
CA SER A 84 -14.08 2.79 -13.16
C SER A 84 -14.33 3.18 -11.71
N THR A 85 -15.53 3.63 -11.37
CA THR A 85 -15.88 4.01 -10.00
C THR A 85 -15.76 2.83 -9.04
N VAL A 86 -16.28 1.65 -9.41
CA VAL A 86 -16.17 0.44 -8.58
C VAL A 86 -14.71 0.03 -8.40
N ALA A 87 -13.92 0.04 -9.49
CA ALA A 87 -12.50 -0.29 -9.42
C ALA A 87 -11.74 0.69 -8.48
N LYS A 88 -11.99 1.98 -8.56
CA LYS A 88 -11.41 2.99 -7.66
C LYS A 88 -11.74 2.72 -6.21
N VAL A 89 -13.01 2.46 -5.88
CA VAL A 89 -13.42 2.16 -4.51
C VAL A 89 -12.66 0.95 -3.96
N ILE A 90 -12.51 -0.11 -4.77
CA ILE A 90 -11.77 -1.31 -4.36
C ILE A 90 -10.29 -0.98 -4.15
N LEU A 91 -9.64 -0.31 -5.11
CA LEU A 91 -8.21 0.02 -5.02
C LEU A 91 -7.91 0.94 -3.84
N TYR A 92 -8.69 2.00 -3.64
CA TYR A 92 -8.51 2.89 -2.48
C TYR A 92 -8.79 2.20 -1.15
N SER A 93 -9.71 1.23 -1.11
CA SER A 93 -9.93 0.43 0.11
C SER A 93 -8.72 -0.43 0.46
N ILE A 94 -8.04 -1.00 -0.55
CA ILE A 94 -6.80 -1.77 -0.34
C ILE A 94 -5.67 -0.87 0.16
N LEU A 95 -5.51 0.33 -0.42
CA LEU A 95 -4.52 1.32 0.04
C LEU A 95 -4.80 1.76 1.49
N ALA A 96 -6.06 2.05 1.81
CA ALA A 96 -6.44 2.39 3.18
C ALA A 96 -6.16 1.25 4.17
N PHE A 97 -6.37 0.00 3.75
CA PHE A 97 -6.00 -1.17 4.54
C PHE A 97 -4.49 -1.23 4.79
N ALA A 98 -3.65 -0.98 3.78
CA ALA A 98 -2.20 -0.95 3.93
C ALA A 98 -1.75 0.12 4.93
N VAL A 99 -2.31 1.33 4.85
CA VAL A 99 -2.05 2.41 5.81
C VAL A 99 -2.37 1.97 7.25
N VAL A 100 -3.52 1.32 7.46
CA VAL A 100 -3.91 0.81 8.79
C VAL A 100 -2.98 -0.32 9.25
N ALA A 101 -2.57 -1.21 8.35
CA ALA A 101 -1.65 -2.30 8.67
C ALA A 101 -0.32 -1.77 9.19
N TRP A 102 0.31 -0.81 8.51
CA TRP A 102 1.56 -0.18 8.96
C TRP A 102 1.37 0.65 10.25
N MET A 103 0.25 1.33 10.42
CA MET A 103 -0.05 2.05 11.65
C MET A 103 -0.09 1.10 12.87
N VAL A 104 -0.69 -0.08 12.70
CA VAL A 104 -0.81 -1.08 13.79
C VAL A 104 0.51 -1.79 14.05
N THR A 105 1.31 -2.04 13.03
CA THR A 105 2.63 -2.69 13.17
C THR A 105 3.72 -1.75 13.68
N GLY A 106 3.45 -0.43 13.72
CA GLY A 106 4.37 0.58 14.22
C GLY A 106 5.39 1.07 13.21
N ASP A 107 5.24 0.72 11.93
CA ASP A 107 6.08 1.24 10.86
C ASP A 107 5.63 2.66 10.47
N PHE A 108 6.21 3.63 11.17
CA PHE A 108 5.81 5.04 11.03
C PHE A 108 6.15 5.61 9.65
N VAL A 109 7.26 5.20 9.05
CA VAL A 109 7.73 5.78 7.78
C VAL A 109 6.81 5.34 6.65
N ASP A 110 6.54 4.05 6.55
CA ASP A 110 5.68 3.49 5.51
C ASP A 110 4.22 3.93 5.68
N TRP A 111 3.73 3.96 6.95
CA TRP A 111 2.42 4.52 7.26
C TRP A 111 2.27 5.97 6.80
N TRP A 112 3.26 6.84 7.14
CA TRP A 112 3.19 8.26 6.84
C TRP A 112 3.27 8.53 5.34
N ASP A 113 4.17 7.84 4.64
CA ASP A 113 4.30 7.94 3.18
C ASP A 113 3.01 7.52 2.48
N ALA A 114 2.49 6.34 2.77
CA ALA A 114 1.25 5.84 2.19
C ALA A 114 0.04 6.74 2.48
N PHE A 115 -0.05 7.29 3.70
CA PHE A 115 -1.10 8.23 4.07
C PHE A 115 -1.04 9.52 3.23
N LEU A 116 0.14 10.12 3.08
CA LEU A 116 0.31 11.34 2.28
C LEU A 116 -0.07 11.11 0.82
N TRP A 117 0.34 10.00 0.25
CA TRP A 117 -0.04 9.64 -1.12
C TRP A 117 -1.55 9.44 -1.26
N LEU A 118 -2.19 8.77 -0.33
CA LEU A 118 -3.65 8.58 -0.34
C LEU A 118 -4.39 9.92 -0.29
N VAL A 119 -3.94 10.85 0.54
CA VAL A 119 -4.46 12.23 0.58
C VAL A 119 -4.26 12.94 -0.76
N ALA A 120 -3.07 12.82 -1.36
CA ALA A 120 -2.78 13.42 -2.67
C ALA A 120 -3.74 12.91 -3.76
N PHE A 121 -4.04 11.61 -3.78
CA PHE A 121 -4.98 11.05 -4.76
C PHE A 121 -6.41 11.51 -4.55
N VAL A 122 -6.86 11.66 -3.30
CA VAL A 122 -8.17 12.25 -3.03
C VAL A 122 -8.27 13.65 -3.63
N PHE A 123 -7.23 14.47 -3.50
CA PHE A 123 -7.21 15.80 -4.12
C PHE A 123 -7.20 15.74 -5.65
N ILE A 124 -6.46 14.81 -6.25
CA ILE A 124 -6.46 14.62 -7.71
C ILE A 124 -7.85 14.23 -8.19
N GLU A 125 -8.52 13.29 -7.53
CA GLU A 125 -9.87 12.88 -7.87
C GLU A 125 -10.88 14.03 -7.77
N LEU A 126 -10.81 14.85 -6.73
CA LEU A 126 -11.67 16.01 -6.56
C LEU A 126 -11.48 17.00 -7.73
N ASN A 127 -10.25 17.31 -8.11
CA ASN A 127 -9.96 18.16 -9.24
C ASN A 127 -10.47 17.58 -10.57
N VAL A 128 -10.34 16.27 -10.78
CA VAL A 128 -10.85 15.60 -12.01
C VAL A 128 -12.38 15.66 -12.07
N VAL A 129 -13.06 15.51 -10.93
CA VAL A 129 -14.52 15.62 -10.85
C VAL A 129 -14.98 17.05 -11.14
N GLU A 130 -14.34 18.06 -10.55
CA GLU A 130 -14.64 19.47 -10.78
C GLU A 130 -14.47 19.85 -12.25
N TRP A 131 -13.32 19.52 -12.84
CA TRP A 131 -13.08 19.74 -14.28
C TRP A 131 -14.13 19.09 -15.18
N ARG A 132 -14.63 17.92 -14.80
CA ARG A 132 -15.70 17.23 -15.54
C ARG A 132 -17.01 18.01 -15.51
N HIS A 133 -17.38 18.57 -14.35
CA HIS A 133 -18.58 19.38 -14.21
C HIS A 133 -18.51 20.66 -15.06
N GLU A 134 -17.39 21.37 -15.00
CA GLU A 134 -17.15 22.57 -15.81
C GLU A 134 -17.24 22.27 -17.31
N SER A 135 -16.61 21.18 -17.78
CA SER A 135 -16.65 20.78 -19.20
C SER A 135 -18.06 20.42 -19.68
N GLN A 136 -18.91 19.90 -18.83
CA GLN A 136 -20.31 19.59 -19.17
C GLN A 136 -21.18 20.83 -19.20
N GLU A 137 -20.95 21.81 -18.32
CA GLU A 137 -21.67 23.09 -18.32
C GLU A 137 -21.32 23.93 -19.55
N GLU A 138 -20.07 23.93 -20.01
CA GLU A 138 -19.66 24.64 -21.22
C GLU A 138 -20.25 24.02 -22.51
N ALA A 139 -20.61 22.73 -22.48
CA ALA A 139 -21.15 21.99 -23.64
C ALA A 139 -22.69 22.06 -23.72
N ALA A 140 -23.38 22.60 -22.71
CA ALA A 140 -24.84 22.69 -22.63
C ALA A 140 -25.36 24.05 -23.07
#